data_e2409147d25261f050dd7ac6d9571e0e
#
_entry.id   e2409147d25261f050dd7ac6d9571e0e
#
_cell.length_a   1.000
_cell.length_b   1.000
_cell.length_c   1.000
_cell.angle_alpha   90.00
_cell.angle_beta   90.00
_cell.angle_gamma   90.00
#
_symmetry.space_group_name_H-M   'P 1'
#
loop_
_entity.id
_entity.type
_entity.pdbx_description
1 polymer ?
#
loop_
_entity_poly.entity_id
_entity_poly.type
_entity_poly.pdbx_seq_one_letter_code
_entity_poly.pdbx_strand_id
1 'polypeptide(L)'
;MEKSVENFFSCVRGHPAMVQKHSAGANILVGSDQSQRNTAQSIIRHCPKKLEYSFTYVELDTENHEQVIKEIDRCDMFIFMYDSSIRSDINPHGPSFIPPLKPKMAEHWKKSVLLREYGEFFKEAFSESIDDIAARNERIIAAAQRARRVQFHDGFGGSLHGTLDQTWKSLDGRNHYDLMPGEVATRVLDLAGSVLFGGTFLSTVPFAIKYGVIDPILKIGIERSQVVSVESANRQLEDDFRLYLDKCAGNRIVEEFGIGTNLNVRLHGRNASFEERHPGLHLGLGGGERGSHHLDLVFSSGKILFDDTVIFDGAFRV
;
A
#
# COMPACT_ATOMS: atom_id res chain seq x y z
N MET A 1 -6.33 -10.35 17.90
CA MET A 1 -7.39 -10.30 16.88
C MET A 1 -8.41 -9.21 17.19
N GLU A 2 -9.02 -9.16 18.37
CA GLU A 2 -10.07 -8.17 18.70
C GLU A 2 -9.64 -6.72 18.45
N LYS A 3 -8.51 -6.28 19.02
CA LYS A 3 -8.01 -4.91 18.82
C LYS A 3 -7.79 -4.57 17.34
N SER A 4 -7.22 -5.49 16.55
CA SER A 4 -6.99 -5.25 15.12
C SER A 4 -8.31 -5.16 14.35
N VAL A 5 -9.32 -5.95 14.75
CA VAL A 5 -10.66 -5.87 14.16
C VAL A 5 -11.37 -4.58 14.57
N GLU A 6 -11.21 -4.12 15.81
CA GLU A 6 -11.75 -2.81 16.25
C GLU A 6 -11.13 -1.66 15.45
N ASN A 7 -9.80 -1.65 15.27
CA ASN A 7 -9.11 -0.66 14.45
C ASN A 7 -9.57 -0.71 12.99
N PHE A 8 -9.67 -1.91 12.41
CA PHE A 8 -10.19 -2.10 11.06
C PHE A 8 -11.61 -1.52 10.91
N PHE A 9 -12.52 -1.83 11.83
CA PHE A 9 -13.87 -1.27 11.76
C PHE A 9 -13.93 0.21 12.09
N SER A 10 -12.95 0.77 12.79
CA SER A 10 -12.79 2.23 12.89
C SER A 10 -12.53 2.84 11.52
N CYS A 11 -11.66 2.22 10.70
CA CYS A 11 -11.42 2.64 9.32
C CYS A 11 -12.67 2.43 8.45
N VAL A 12 -13.31 1.25 8.51
CA VAL A 12 -14.56 0.96 7.78
C VAL A 12 -15.62 2.02 8.07
N ARG A 13 -15.83 2.38 9.33
CA ARG A 13 -16.80 3.42 9.70
C ARG A 13 -16.46 4.79 9.10
N GLY A 14 -15.18 5.11 8.98
CA GLY A 14 -14.69 6.33 8.34
C GLY A 14 -14.69 6.29 6.81
N HIS A 15 -14.93 5.14 6.19
CA HIS A 15 -14.94 5.02 4.75
C HIS A 15 -16.06 5.84 4.11
N PRO A 16 -15.82 6.58 2.98
CA PRO A 16 -16.82 7.48 2.39
C PRO A 16 -18.19 6.84 2.10
N ALA A 17 -18.22 5.58 1.67
CA ALA A 17 -19.47 4.87 1.44
C ALA A 17 -20.28 4.63 2.72
N MET A 18 -19.61 4.45 3.86
CA MET A 18 -20.25 4.20 5.16
C MET A 18 -20.68 5.49 5.85
N VAL A 19 -19.90 6.57 5.73
CA VAL A 19 -20.23 7.90 6.27
C VAL A 19 -21.49 8.44 5.63
N GLN A 20 -21.67 8.28 4.32
CA GLN A 20 -22.84 8.75 3.57
C GLN A 20 -24.16 8.08 4.02
N LYS A 21 -24.10 6.86 4.55
CA LYS A 21 -25.29 6.10 4.99
C LYS A 21 -25.64 6.27 6.47
N HIS A 22 -24.96 7.12 7.22
CA HIS A 22 -25.08 7.22 8.69
C HIS A 22 -24.86 5.89 9.43
N SER A 23 -24.19 4.96 8.80
CA SER A 23 -23.61 3.67 9.24
C SER A 23 -24.44 2.73 10.15
N ALA A 24 -25.60 3.11 10.66
CA ALA A 24 -26.45 2.19 11.43
C ALA A 24 -27.16 1.21 10.48
N GLY A 25 -27.04 -0.09 10.75
CA GLY A 25 -27.72 -1.16 9.98
C GLY A 25 -27.15 -1.42 8.58
N ALA A 26 -25.92 -0.99 8.29
CA ALA A 26 -25.30 -1.23 6.98
C ALA A 26 -25.07 -2.73 6.72
N ASN A 27 -25.31 -3.17 5.48
CA ASN A 27 -25.04 -4.53 5.02
C ASN A 27 -23.66 -4.61 4.35
N ILE A 28 -22.77 -5.38 4.94
CA ILE A 28 -21.40 -5.58 4.45
C ILE A 28 -21.27 -6.98 3.84
N LEU A 29 -20.93 -7.02 2.56
CA LEU A 29 -20.53 -8.27 1.90
C LEU A 29 -19.06 -8.56 2.20
N VAL A 30 -18.77 -9.70 2.81
CA VAL A 30 -17.40 -10.18 3.01
C VAL A 30 -17.18 -11.40 2.13
N GLY A 31 -16.26 -11.28 1.19
CA GLY A 31 -15.85 -12.39 0.34
C GLY A 31 -14.41 -12.80 0.62
N SER A 32 -14.13 -14.09 0.65
CA SER A 32 -12.75 -14.57 0.73
C SER A 32 -12.52 -15.83 -0.10
N ASP A 33 -11.29 -15.99 -0.58
CA ASP A 33 -10.85 -17.29 -1.05
C ASP A 33 -10.60 -18.25 0.13
N GLN A 34 -10.26 -19.50 -0.19
CA GLN A 34 -10.04 -20.53 0.84
C GLN A 34 -8.89 -20.17 1.79
N SER A 35 -7.82 -19.52 1.29
CA SER A 35 -6.63 -19.18 2.09
C SER A 35 -6.93 -18.13 3.16
N GLN A 36 -7.84 -17.20 2.87
CA GLN A 36 -8.20 -16.06 3.72
C GLN A 36 -9.47 -16.30 4.56
N ARG A 37 -10.14 -17.45 4.39
CA ARG A 37 -11.44 -17.76 5.02
C ARG A 37 -11.44 -17.55 6.54
N ASN A 38 -10.44 -18.06 7.24
CA ASN A 38 -10.38 -17.96 8.69
C ASN A 38 -10.26 -16.51 9.17
N THR A 39 -9.48 -15.69 8.46
CA THR A 39 -9.33 -14.26 8.77
C THR A 39 -10.63 -13.52 8.50
N ALA A 40 -11.27 -13.74 7.36
CA ALA A 40 -12.55 -13.13 6.99
C ALA A 40 -13.66 -13.45 8.02
N GLN A 41 -13.80 -14.73 8.40
CA GLN A 41 -14.77 -15.15 9.41
C GLN A 41 -14.45 -14.58 10.80
N SER A 42 -13.16 -14.45 11.14
CA SER A 42 -12.74 -13.82 12.38
C SER A 42 -13.09 -12.34 12.43
N ILE A 43 -12.94 -11.61 11.31
CA ILE A 43 -13.34 -10.21 11.20
C ILE A 43 -14.84 -10.07 11.45
N ILE A 44 -15.68 -10.88 10.81
CA ILE A 44 -17.15 -10.88 11.02
C ILE A 44 -17.48 -11.14 12.48
N ARG A 45 -16.91 -12.20 13.07
CA ARG A 45 -17.21 -12.65 14.44
C ARG A 45 -16.86 -11.60 15.50
N HIS A 46 -15.77 -10.87 15.30
CA HIS A 46 -15.26 -9.89 16.28
C HIS A 46 -15.66 -8.44 15.94
N CYS A 47 -16.55 -8.24 14.95
CA CYS A 47 -17.11 -6.91 14.71
C CYS A 47 -17.73 -6.34 15.97
N PRO A 48 -17.42 -5.09 16.35
CA PRO A 48 -18.03 -4.46 17.51
C PRO A 48 -19.56 -4.39 17.40
N LYS A 49 -20.29 -5.04 18.34
CA LYS A 49 -21.76 -5.12 18.30
C LYS A 49 -22.47 -3.76 18.22
N LYS A 50 -21.84 -2.71 18.79
CA LYS A 50 -22.35 -1.33 18.74
C LYS A 50 -22.47 -0.73 17.34
N LEU A 51 -21.85 -1.37 16.31
CA LEU A 51 -21.92 -0.90 14.93
C LEU A 51 -23.18 -1.37 14.19
N GLU A 52 -23.90 -2.38 14.74
CA GLU A 52 -25.15 -2.93 14.19
C GLU A 52 -25.05 -3.31 12.68
N TYR A 53 -23.84 -3.70 12.22
CA TYR A 53 -23.65 -4.14 10.84
C TYR A 53 -24.22 -5.54 10.64
N SER A 54 -24.88 -5.74 9.50
CA SER A 54 -25.23 -7.07 9.00
C SER A 54 -24.16 -7.53 8.00
N PHE A 55 -23.89 -8.84 8.00
CA PHE A 55 -22.87 -9.43 7.14
C PHE A 55 -23.45 -10.50 6.25
N THR A 56 -23.13 -10.44 4.96
CA THR A 56 -23.27 -11.55 4.04
C THR A 56 -21.87 -12.09 3.75
N TYR A 57 -21.65 -13.38 3.95
CA TYR A 57 -20.38 -14.02 3.61
C TYR A 57 -20.53 -14.86 2.34
N VAL A 58 -19.54 -14.73 1.44
CA VAL A 58 -19.44 -15.52 0.21
C VAL A 58 -18.03 -16.08 0.05
N GLU A 59 -17.92 -17.25 -0.53
CA GLU A 59 -16.64 -17.79 -0.97
C GLU A 59 -16.30 -17.26 -2.36
N LEU A 60 -15.09 -16.76 -2.54
CA LEU A 60 -14.60 -16.27 -3.84
C LEU A 60 -13.97 -17.44 -4.60
N ASP A 61 -14.74 -18.02 -5.48
CA ASP A 61 -14.32 -19.08 -6.40
C ASP A 61 -14.95 -18.89 -7.78
N THR A 62 -14.61 -19.78 -8.71
CA THR A 62 -15.13 -19.72 -10.09
C THR A 62 -16.59 -20.16 -10.23
N GLU A 63 -17.14 -20.85 -9.24
CA GLU A 63 -18.51 -21.40 -9.28
C GLU A 63 -19.52 -20.37 -8.75
N ASN A 64 -19.11 -19.50 -7.82
CA ASN A 64 -19.99 -18.57 -7.11
C ASN A 64 -20.05 -17.15 -7.71
N HIS A 65 -19.38 -16.87 -8.83
CA HIS A 65 -19.24 -15.51 -9.34
C HIS A 65 -20.58 -14.79 -9.61
N GLU A 66 -21.62 -15.49 -10.10
CA GLU A 66 -22.94 -14.88 -10.31
C GLU A 66 -23.62 -14.47 -9.00
N GLN A 67 -23.46 -15.28 -7.93
CA GLN A 67 -23.96 -14.94 -6.62
C GLN A 67 -23.21 -13.73 -6.07
N VAL A 68 -21.88 -13.72 -6.19
CA VAL A 68 -21.05 -12.59 -5.74
C VAL A 68 -21.45 -11.29 -6.42
N ILE A 69 -21.68 -11.31 -7.75
CA ILE A 69 -22.15 -10.14 -8.50
C ILE A 69 -23.49 -9.61 -7.96
N LYS A 70 -24.45 -10.50 -7.70
CA LYS A 70 -25.76 -10.10 -7.13
C LYS A 70 -25.63 -9.50 -5.73
N GLU A 71 -24.75 -10.04 -4.91
CA GLU A 71 -24.53 -9.53 -3.55
C GLU A 71 -23.75 -8.19 -3.56
N ILE A 72 -22.84 -7.97 -4.52
CA ILE A 72 -22.20 -6.65 -4.72
C ILE A 72 -23.26 -5.58 -4.97
N ASP A 73 -24.29 -5.85 -5.79
CA ASP A 73 -25.37 -4.87 -6.05
C ASP A 73 -26.15 -4.50 -4.79
N ARG A 74 -26.37 -5.45 -3.89
CA ARG A 74 -27.24 -5.33 -2.70
C ARG A 74 -26.55 -4.77 -1.48
N CYS A 75 -25.24 -4.92 -1.36
CA CYS A 75 -24.49 -4.48 -0.18
C CYS A 75 -24.21 -2.99 -0.20
N ASP A 76 -23.94 -2.44 0.99
CA ASP A 76 -23.50 -1.06 1.17
C ASP A 76 -21.98 -0.92 1.00
N MET A 77 -21.26 -1.98 1.33
CA MET A 77 -19.82 -2.13 1.14
C MET A 77 -19.48 -3.59 0.90
N PHE A 78 -18.47 -3.86 0.07
CA PHE A 78 -17.90 -5.20 -0.03
C PHE A 78 -16.41 -5.20 0.33
N ILE A 79 -16.02 -6.22 1.08
CA ILE A 79 -14.64 -6.44 1.55
C ILE A 79 -14.20 -7.78 0.99
N PHE A 80 -13.26 -7.76 0.05
CA PHE A 80 -12.73 -8.99 -0.55
C PHE A 80 -11.31 -9.26 -0.07
N MET A 81 -11.09 -10.47 0.42
CA MET A 81 -9.83 -10.97 0.95
C MET A 81 -9.38 -12.17 0.14
N TYR A 82 -8.23 -12.07 -0.51
CA TYR A 82 -7.71 -13.16 -1.33
C TYR A 82 -6.20 -13.04 -1.54
N ASP A 83 -5.58 -14.17 -1.81
CA ASP A 83 -4.17 -14.24 -2.17
C ASP A 83 -4.03 -14.25 -3.70
N SER A 84 -3.20 -13.35 -4.23
CA SER A 84 -2.92 -13.25 -5.65
C SER A 84 -1.48 -13.58 -6.03
N SER A 85 -0.57 -13.54 -5.06
CA SER A 85 0.89 -13.56 -5.28
C SER A 85 1.59 -14.85 -4.88
N ILE A 86 0.91 -15.79 -4.22
CA ILE A 86 1.54 -17.03 -3.67
C ILE A 86 1.77 -18.11 -4.72
N ARG A 87 1.32 -17.95 -5.96
CA ARG A 87 1.34 -19.04 -6.93
C ARG A 87 2.53 -18.96 -7.86
N SER A 88 3.17 -20.12 -8.09
CA SER A 88 4.21 -20.31 -9.09
C SER A 88 3.75 -19.98 -10.52
N ASP A 89 2.45 -20.05 -10.75
CA ASP A 89 1.82 -19.64 -12.00
C ASP A 89 1.36 -18.19 -11.84
N ILE A 90 2.25 -17.27 -12.14
CA ILE A 90 1.94 -15.84 -12.12
C ILE A 90 0.84 -15.60 -13.17
N ASN A 91 -0.39 -15.55 -12.72
CA ASN A 91 -1.49 -15.11 -13.54
C ASN A 91 -1.52 -13.58 -13.49
N PRO A 92 -1.15 -12.86 -14.57
CA PRO A 92 -1.14 -11.39 -14.57
C PRO A 92 -2.53 -10.79 -14.37
N HIS A 93 -3.57 -11.60 -14.45
CA HIS A 93 -4.96 -11.20 -14.22
C HIS A 93 -5.44 -11.47 -12.78
N GLY A 94 -4.57 -12.00 -11.91
CA GLY A 94 -4.92 -12.47 -10.56
C GLY A 94 -5.62 -13.83 -10.56
N PRO A 95 -6.21 -14.24 -9.42
CA PRO A 95 -6.93 -15.50 -9.32
C PRO A 95 -8.06 -15.62 -10.34
N SER A 96 -8.33 -16.82 -10.83
CA SER A 96 -9.30 -17.08 -11.90
C SER A 96 -10.74 -16.61 -11.61
N PHE A 97 -11.10 -16.44 -10.34
CA PHE A 97 -12.41 -15.90 -9.94
C PHE A 97 -12.50 -14.36 -10.06
N ILE A 98 -11.38 -13.65 -10.10
CA ILE A 98 -11.36 -12.18 -10.17
C ILE A 98 -11.79 -11.62 -11.54
N PRO A 99 -11.31 -12.14 -12.70
CA PRO A 99 -11.70 -11.58 -14.01
C PRO A 99 -13.21 -11.45 -14.24
N PRO A 100 -14.06 -12.43 -13.89
CA PRO A 100 -15.51 -12.30 -14.03
C PRO A 100 -16.12 -11.22 -13.14
N LEU A 101 -15.51 -10.92 -11.98
CA LEU A 101 -15.99 -9.92 -11.03
C LEU A 101 -15.52 -8.50 -11.34
N LYS A 102 -14.41 -8.33 -12.09
CA LYS A 102 -13.80 -7.01 -12.37
C LYS A 102 -14.78 -5.95 -12.89
N PRO A 103 -15.66 -6.23 -13.86
CA PRO A 103 -16.57 -5.19 -14.36
C PRO A 103 -17.49 -4.66 -13.25
N LYS A 104 -18.05 -5.57 -12.44
CA LYS A 104 -18.95 -5.20 -11.34
C LYS A 104 -18.20 -4.49 -10.19
N MET A 105 -17.01 -4.96 -9.85
CA MET A 105 -16.14 -4.29 -8.87
C MET A 105 -15.78 -2.87 -9.34
N ALA A 106 -15.47 -2.69 -10.62
CA ALA A 106 -15.17 -1.37 -11.20
C ALA A 106 -16.39 -0.43 -11.19
N GLU A 107 -17.59 -0.94 -11.51
CA GLU A 107 -18.83 -0.17 -11.41
C GLU A 107 -19.06 0.36 -9.99
N HIS A 108 -18.75 -0.45 -8.99
CA HIS A 108 -18.99 -0.18 -7.58
C HIS A 108 -17.71 0.12 -6.77
N TRP A 109 -16.64 0.60 -7.41
CA TRP A 109 -15.33 0.79 -6.76
C TRP A 109 -15.39 1.65 -5.50
N LYS A 110 -16.31 2.62 -5.43
CA LYS A 110 -16.48 3.53 -4.28
C LYS A 110 -16.95 2.85 -3.00
N LYS A 111 -17.43 1.62 -3.07
CA LYS A 111 -17.83 0.83 -1.91
C LYS A 111 -16.99 -0.46 -1.78
N SER A 112 -15.85 -0.53 -2.46
CA SER A 112 -14.95 -1.69 -2.47
C SER A 112 -13.79 -1.53 -1.50
N VAL A 113 -13.48 -2.61 -0.79
CA VAL A 113 -12.27 -2.78 0.02
C VAL A 113 -11.61 -4.08 -0.40
N LEU A 114 -10.39 -4.00 -0.91
CA LEU A 114 -9.65 -5.17 -1.40
C LEU A 114 -8.44 -5.41 -0.50
N LEU A 115 -8.52 -6.45 0.32
CA LEU A 115 -7.46 -6.86 1.25
C LEU A 115 -6.67 -8.03 0.63
N ARG A 116 -5.85 -7.72 -0.38
CA ARG A 116 -5.01 -8.70 -1.05
C ARG A 116 -3.81 -9.05 -0.17
N GLU A 117 -3.51 -10.35 -0.04
CA GLU A 117 -2.36 -10.86 0.72
C GLU A 117 -2.39 -10.58 2.24
N TYR A 118 -3.53 -10.16 2.79
CA TYR A 118 -3.60 -9.81 4.21
C TYR A 118 -3.59 -11.02 5.13
N GLY A 119 -4.25 -12.13 4.79
CA GLY A 119 -4.22 -13.40 5.48
C GLY A 119 -3.79 -13.37 6.94
N GLU A 120 -2.65 -13.97 7.20
CA GLU A 120 -2.01 -13.99 8.51
C GLU A 120 -1.49 -12.61 8.96
N PHE A 121 -1.25 -11.68 8.03
CA PHE A 121 -0.71 -10.34 8.31
C PHE A 121 -1.78 -9.31 8.69
N PHE A 122 -3.06 -9.67 8.70
CA PHE A 122 -4.15 -8.76 9.07
C PHE A 122 -3.93 -8.12 10.46
N LYS A 123 -3.43 -8.90 11.43
CA LYS A 123 -3.10 -8.36 12.76
C LYS A 123 -2.01 -7.31 12.70
N GLU A 124 -0.99 -7.55 11.92
CA GLU A 124 0.14 -6.64 11.73
C GLU A 124 -0.34 -5.32 11.13
N ALA A 125 -1.12 -5.38 10.06
CA ALA A 125 -1.63 -4.23 9.34
C ALA A 125 -2.53 -3.32 10.21
N PHE A 126 -3.33 -3.91 11.14
CA PHE A 126 -4.32 -3.19 11.92
C PHE A 126 -4.11 -3.22 13.45
N SER A 127 -2.93 -3.62 13.96
CA SER A 127 -2.71 -3.71 15.42
C SER A 127 -2.36 -2.38 16.07
N GLU A 128 -1.81 -1.41 15.34
CA GLU A 128 -1.50 -0.09 15.86
C GLU A 128 -2.78 0.76 16.01
N SER A 129 -2.79 1.65 16.99
CA SER A 129 -3.89 2.60 17.18
C SER A 129 -3.99 3.55 15.99
N ILE A 130 -5.19 3.68 15.43
CA ILE A 130 -5.46 4.60 14.32
C ILE A 130 -5.20 6.07 14.74
N ASP A 131 -5.50 6.41 16.00
CA ASP A 131 -5.25 7.75 16.53
C ASP A 131 -3.76 8.04 16.70
N ASP A 132 -2.96 7.04 17.09
CA ASP A 132 -1.49 7.20 17.19
C ASP A 132 -0.86 7.38 15.79
N ILE A 133 -1.35 6.64 14.79
CA ILE A 133 -0.93 6.80 13.40
C ILE A 133 -1.31 8.19 12.88
N ALA A 134 -2.56 8.63 13.10
CA ALA A 134 -3.03 9.95 12.68
C ALA A 134 -2.17 11.07 13.31
N ALA A 135 -1.95 11.01 14.62
CA ALA A 135 -1.13 12.00 15.32
C ALA A 135 0.34 12.01 14.83
N ARG A 136 0.89 10.84 14.46
CA ARG A 136 2.23 10.76 13.85
C ARG A 136 2.24 11.38 12.48
N ASN A 137 1.27 11.06 11.64
CA ASN A 137 1.11 11.64 10.31
C ASN A 137 1.04 13.18 10.38
N GLU A 138 0.23 13.72 11.27
CA GLU A 138 0.11 15.17 11.48
C GLU A 138 1.46 15.82 11.86
N ARG A 139 2.23 15.22 12.75
CA ARG A 139 3.55 15.76 13.14
C ARG A 139 4.55 15.73 11.99
N ILE A 140 4.56 14.65 11.20
CA ILE A 140 5.43 14.53 10.02
C ILE A 140 5.06 15.60 8.98
N ILE A 141 3.77 15.75 8.67
CA ILE A 141 3.29 16.75 7.72
C ILE A 141 3.62 18.16 8.21
N ALA A 142 3.40 18.44 9.49
CA ALA A 142 3.74 19.76 10.06
C ALA A 142 5.25 20.06 10.01
N ALA A 143 6.10 19.05 10.11
CA ALA A 143 7.55 19.21 9.91
C ALA A 143 7.88 19.44 8.43
N ALA A 144 7.27 18.66 7.53
CA ALA A 144 7.47 18.78 6.08
C ALA A 144 7.04 20.16 5.53
N GLN A 145 5.92 20.70 5.99
CA GLN A 145 5.41 22.01 5.55
C GLN A 145 6.29 23.19 5.97
N ARG A 146 7.18 23.00 6.93
CA ARG A 146 8.16 24.03 7.35
C ARG A 146 9.50 23.90 6.63
N ALA A 147 9.74 22.76 6.01
CA ALA A 147 10.99 22.45 5.33
C ALA A 147 10.99 22.92 3.86
N ARG A 148 12.17 23.20 3.36
CA ARG A 148 12.41 23.54 1.95
C ARG A 148 13.01 22.38 1.16
N ARG A 149 13.68 21.47 1.86
CA ARG A 149 14.42 20.37 1.24
C ARG A 149 14.12 19.07 1.97
N VAL A 150 14.13 17.99 1.22
CA VAL A 150 14.17 16.62 1.75
C VAL A 150 15.53 16.02 1.48
N GLN A 151 15.99 15.17 2.40
CA GLN A 151 17.14 14.30 2.23
C GLN A 151 16.80 12.90 2.68
N PHE A 152 17.32 11.92 1.96
CA PHE A 152 17.27 10.52 2.36
C PHE A 152 18.67 9.93 2.27
N HIS A 153 19.09 9.17 3.29
CA HIS A 153 20.33 8.43 3.32
C HIS A 153 20.01 6.95 3.49
N ASP A 154 20.55 6.12 2.59
CA ASP A 154 20.30 4.66 2.57
C ASP A 154 21.05 3.88 3.68
N GLY A 155 22.00 4.51 4.36
CA GLY A 155 22.87 3.87 5.35
C GLY A 155 24.10 3.17 4.76
N PHE A 156 24.24 3.16 3.43
CA PHE A 156 25.34 2.51 2.69
C PHE A 156 26.21 3.51 1.92
N GLY A 157 26.07 4.79 2.21
CA GLY A 157 26.82 5.88 1.60
C GLY A 157 26.11 6.59 0.45
N GLY A 158 24.94 6.12 0.06
CA GLY A 158 24.09 6.77 -0.92
C GLY A 158 23.13 7.78 -0.28
N SER A 159 22.75 8.79 -1.05
CA SER A 159 21.77 9.79 -0.63
C SER A 159 20.97 10.34 -1.79
N LEU A 160 19.73 10.73 -1.48
CA LEU A 160 18.87 11.54 -2.32
C LEU A 160 18.64 12.89 -1.66
N HIS A 161 18.49 13.92 -2.45
CA HIS A 161 18.13 15.26 -2.00
C HIS A 161 17.22 15.94 -3.02
N GLY A 162 16.32 16.78 -2.53
CA GLY A 162 15.38 17.43 -3.44
C GLY A 162 14.35 18.30 -2.76
N THR A 163 13.30 18.59 -3.51
CA THR A 163 12.15 19.39 -3.08
C THR A 163 10.85 18.64 -3.36
N LEU A 164 9.91 18.81 -2.47
CA LEU A 164 8.61 18.14 -2.50
C LEU A 164 7.47 19.15 -2.60
N ASP A 165 6.36 18.71 -3.16
CA ASP A 165 5.12 19.48 -3.11
C ASP A 165 4.67 19.64 -1.65
N GLN A 166 4.09 20.80 -1.33
CA GLN A 166 3.60 21.08 0.01
C GLN A 166 2.21 20.50 0.31
N THR A 167 1.59 19.89 -0.71
CA THR A 167 0.29 19.23 -0.58
C THR A 167 0.50 17.77 -0.17
N TRP A 168 0.42 17.51 1.12
CA TRP A 168 0.59 16.19 1.69
C TRP A 168 -0.75 15.47 1.88
N LYS A 169 -0.79 14.19 1.56
CA LYS A 169 -1.87 13.28 1.91
C LYS A 169 -1.53 12.60 3.23
N SER A 170 -2.55 12.44 4.09
CA SER A 170 -2.45 11.59 5.29
C SER A 170 -3.40 10.43 5.14
N LEU A 171 -2.88 9.23 5.13
CA LEU A 171 -3.63 7.98 5.02
C LEU A 171 -3.59 7.30 6.40
N ASP A 172 -4.54 7.65 7.25
CA ASP A 172 -4.74 7.06 8.57
C ASP A 172 -5.81 5.95 8.57
N GLY A 173 -6.29 5.58 7.37
CA GLY A 173 -7.36 4.60 7.17
C GLY A 173 -8.77 5.17 7.29
N ARG A 174 -8.94 6.45 7.66
CA ARG A 174 -10.25 7.11 7.79
C ARG A 174 -10.46 8.13 6.67
N ASN A 175 -11.71 8.29 6.24
CA ASN A 175 -12.11 9.26 5.20
C ASN A 175 -11.45 9.03 3.82
N HIS A 176 -10.96 7.84 3.58
CA HIS A 176 -10.37 7.40 2.32
C HIS A 176 -11.05 6.12 1.81
N TYR A 177 -10.98 5.89 0.50
CA TYR A 177 -11.40 4.61 -0.10
C TYR A 177 -10.39 3.48 0.19
N ASP A 178 -9.13 3.83 0.44
CA ASP A 178 -8.14 2.90 0.96
C ASP A 178 -8.18 2.90 2.49
N LEU A 179 -8.47 1.75 3.07
CA LEU A 179 -8.56 1.56 4.52
C LEU A 179 -7.20 1.30 5.19
N MET A 180 -6.11 1.30 4.43
CA MET A 180 -4.79 1.01 4.97
C MET A 180 -4.26 2.19 5.80
N PRO A 181 -4.10 2.03 7.13
CA PRO A 181 -3.56 3.10 7.96
C PRO A 181 -2.03 3.10 7.95
N GLY A 182 -1.46 4.28 7.86
CA GLY A 182 -0.05 4.47 8.16
C GLY A 182 0.81 4.97 7.01
N GLU A 183 0.40 6.08 6.36
CA GLU A 183 1.22 6.72 5.35
C GLU A 183 1.01 8.23 5.32
N VAL A 184 2.06 8.94 5.00
CA VAL A 184 2.00 10.29 4.46
C VAL A 184 2.74 10.34 3.13
N ALA A 185 2.12 10.94 2.12
CA ALA A 185 2.69 10.98 0.78
C ALA A 185 2.51 12.35 0.12
N THR A 186 3.43 12.69 -0.76
CA THR A 186 3.35 13.89 -1.56
C THR A 186 4.06 13.70 -2.90
N ARG A 187 3.81 14.60 -3.83
CA ARG A 187 4.45 14.61 -5.13
C ARG A 187 5.90 15.09 -5.04
N VAL A 188 6.77 14.45 -5.81
CA VAL A 188 8.14 14.90 -6.02
C VAL A 188 8.15 16.06 -7.02
N LEU A 189 8.80 17.18 -6.67
CA LEU A 189 9.04 18.31 -7.58
C LEU A 189 10.41 18.20 -8.23
N ASP A 190 11.44 17.91 -7.42
CA ASP A 190 12.79 17.65 -7.88
C ASP A 190 13.49 16.71 -6.92
N LEU A 191 14.14 15.69 -7.44
CA LEU A 191 14.90 14.72 -6.68
C LEU A 191 16.15 14.30 -7.45
N ALA A 192 17.29 14.29 -6.79
CA ALA A 192 18.55 13.87 -7.37
C ALA A 192 19.43 13.14 -6.34
N GLY A 193 20.35 12.32 -6.84
CA GLY A 193 21.32 11.58 -6.08
C GLY A 193 21.41 10.12 -6.48
N SER A 194 22.06 9.31 -5.65
CA SER A 194 22.17 7.87 -5.86
C SER A 194 22.00 7.13 -4.57
N VAL A 195 21.27 6.03 -4.59
CA VAL A 195 21.01 5.18 -3.43
C VAL A 195 21.20 3.72 -3.78
N LEU A 196 21.55 2.94 -2.77
CA LEU A 196 21.53 1.49 -2.82
C LEU A 196 20.21 1.01 -2.21
N PHE A 197 19.30 0.54 -3.07
CA PHE A 197 17.99 0.05 -2.66
C PHE A 197 18.08 -1.38 -2.13
N GLY A 198 17.52 -1.55 -0.93
CA GLY A 198 17.15 -2.83 -0.31
C GLY A 198 15.77 -2.70 0.29
N GLY A 199 14.94 -3.72 0.12
CA GLY A 199 13.55 -3.67 0.54
C GLY A 199 12.63 -4.48 -0.39
N THR A 200 11.40 -4.03 -0.60
CA THR A 200 10.46 -4.73 -1.48
C THR A 200 9.85 -3.79 -2.51
N PHE A 201 9.21 -4.40 -3.49
CA PHE A 201 8.52 -3.72 -4.58
C PHE A 201 7.02 -3.90 -4.44
N LEU A 202 6.24 -2.83 -4.68
CA LEU A 202 4.79 -2.95 -4.81
C LEU A 202 4.37 -2.46 -6.19
N SER A 203 3.66 -3.29 -6.95
CA SER A 203 3.27 -2.93 -8.32
C SER A 203 2.28 -3.93 -8.90
N THR A 204 1.71 -3.53 -10.05
CA THR A 204 1.09 -4.45 -11.00
C THR A 204 2.12 -5.30 -11.76
N VAL A 205 3.41 -4.93 -11.71
CA VAL A 205 4.53 -5.70 -12.24
C VAL A 205 5.02 -6.65 -11.14
N PRO A 206 5.21 -7.95 -11.41
CA PRO A 206 5.41 -8.96 -10.36
C PRO A 206 6.84 -9.00 -9.77
N PHE A 207 7.45 -7.86 -9.48
CA PHE A 207 8.80 -7.81 -8.89
C PHE A 207 8.85 -8.45 -7.51
N ALA A 208 7.91 -8.11 -6.62
CA ALA A 208 7.90 -8.69 -5.27
C ALA A 208 7.73 -10.20 -5.30
N ILE A 209 6.89 -10.72 -6.19
CA ILE A 209 6.67 -12.17 -6.35
C ILE A 209 7.96 -12.86 -6.79
N LYS A 210 8.75 -12.21 -7.67
CA LYS A 210 9.98 -12.78 -8.20
C LYS A 210 11.17 -12.65 -7.27
N TYR A 211 11.28 -11.52 -6.56
CA TYR A 211 12.48 -11.17 -5.79
C TYR A 211 12.24 -11.12 -4.27
N GLY A 212 11.00 -11.01 -3.82
CA GLY A 212 10.66 -10.88 -2.41
C GLY A 212 11.18 -9.60 -1.79
N VAL A 213 11.77 -9.72 -0.60
CA VAL A 213 12.54 -8.66 0.05
C VAL A 213 14.00 -8.85 -0.34
N ILE A 214 14.60 -7.84 -0.94
CA ILE A 214 16.02 -7.90 -1.36
C ILE A 214 16.93 -7.18 -0.37
N ASP A 215 18.16 -7.66 -0.27
CA ASP A 215 19.26 -6.95 0.38
C ASP A 215 19.58 -5.66 -0.40
N PRO A 216 20.33 -4.69 0.18
CA PRO A 216 20.79 -3.50 -0.52
C PRO A 216 21.77 -3.84 -1.66
N ILE A 217 21.24 -4.17 -2.83
CA ILE A 217 22.01 -4.63 -4.01
C ILE A 217 21.64 -3.91 -5.31
N LEU A 218 20.55 -3.11 -5.31
CA LEU A 218 20.11 -2.37 -6.50
C LEU A 218 20.46 -0.88 -6.35
N LYS A 219 21.55 -0.46 -7.01
CA LYS A 219 21.95 0.94 -7.04
C LYS A 219 21.14 1.70 -8.09
N ILE A 220 20.52 2.80 -7.67
CA ILE A 220 19.66 3.62 -8.50
C ILE A 220 20.19 5.05 -8.49
N GLY A 221 20.49 5.59 -9.65
CA GLY A 221 20.84 7.01 -9.84
C GLY A 221 19.64 7.79 -10.36
N ILE A 222 19.37 8.94 -9.74
CA ILE A 222 18.25 9.82 -10.05
C ILE A 222 18.77 11.22 -10.35
N GLU A 223 18.30 11.82 -11.44
CA GLU A 223 18.57 13.23 -11.82
C GLU A 223 17.26 13.88 -12.25
N ARG A 224 16.95 15.04 -11.71
CA ARG A 224 15.71 15.77 -12.02
C ARG A 224 14.48 14.88 -11.98
N SER A 225 14.37 14.13 -10.88
CA SER A 225 13.28 13.17 -10.63
C SER A 225 13.16 12.03 -11.65
N GLN A 226 14.23 11.73 -12.41
CA GLN A 226 14.25 10.63 -13.37
C GLN A 226 15.33 9.61 -13.02
N VAL A 227 15.01 8.34 -13.08
CA VAL A 227 15.99 7.25 -12.97
C VAL A 227 16.87 7.27 -14.23
N VAL A 228 18.15 7.62 -14.07
CA VAL A 228 19.13 7.73 -15.15
C VAL A 228 20.10 6.56 -15.19
N SER A 229 20.35 5.89 -14.07
CA SER A 229 21.23 4.73 -14.02
C SER A 229 20.71 3.66 -13.05
N VAL A 230 21.00 2.42 -13.39
CA VAL A 230 20.69 1.23 -12.58
C VAL A 230 21.85 0.27 -12.67
N GLU A 231 22.31 -0.22 -11.51
CA GLU A 231 23.36 -1.24 -11.40
C GLU A 231 22.95 -2.22 -10.28
N SER A 232 23.20 -3.51 -10.46
CA SER A 232 22.95 -4.49 -9.40
C SER A 232 23.99 -5.63 -9.41
N ALA A 233 24.29 -6.14 -8.22
CA ALA A 233 25.02 -7.40 -8.07
C ALA A 233 24.23 -8.61 -8.59
N ASN A 234 22.90 -8.51 -8.62
CA ASN A 234 22.01 -9.47 -9.26
C ASN A 234 21.67 -8.99 -10.68
N ARG A 235 22.37 -9.57 -11.67
CA ARG A 235 22.21 -9.18 -13.08
C ARG A 235 20.78 -9.32 -13.60
N GLN A 236 20.06 -10.36 -13.19
CA GLN A 236 18.68 -10.56 -13.64
C GLN A 236 17.75 -9.49 -13.08
N LEU A 237 17.93 -9.07 -11.83
CA LEU A 237 17.18 -7.96 -11.26
C LEU A 237 17.47 -6.65 -11.99
N GLU A 238 18.75 -6.40 -12.33
CA GLU A 238 19.15 -5.25 -13.12
C GLU A 238 18.46 -5.23 -14.48
N ASP A 239 18.52 -6.35 -15.21
CA ASP A 239 17.94 -6.49 -16.55
C ASP A 239 16.41 -6.31 -16.52
N ASP A 240 15.73 -6.94 -15.56
CA ASP A 240 14.28 -6.79 -15.40
C ASP A 240 13.88 -5.35 -15.04
N PHE A 241 14.65 -4.70 -14.16
CA PHE A 241 14.35 -3.32 -13.76
C PHE A 241 14.60 -2.35 -14.92
N ARG A 242 15.67 -2.54 -15.70
CA ARG A 242 15.91 -1.80 -16.95
C ARG A 242 14.76 -2.00 -17.95
N LEU A 243 14.30 -3.25 -18.12
CA LEU A 243 13.17 -3.55 -19.01
C LEU A 243 11.90 -2.82 -18.57
N TYR A 244 11.62 -2.73 -17.27
CA TYR A 244 10.51 -1.94 -16.73
C TYR A 244 10.66 -0.46 -17.09
N LEU A 245 11.85 0.12 -16.87
CA LEU A 245 12.14 1.53 -17.16
C LEU A 245 12.03 1.84 -18.67
N ASP A 246 12.46 0.93 -19.52
CA ASP A 246 12.49 1.13 -20.98
C ASP A 246 11.13 0.95 -21.65
N LYS A 247 10.19 0.27 -20.97
CA LYS A 247 8.85 0.01 -21.50
C LYS A 247 8.04 1.29 -21.71
N CYS A 248 8.24 2.32 -20.90
CA CYS A 248 7.58 3.61 -21.01
C CYS A 248 8.46 4.67 -20.37
N ALA A 249 8.60 5.84 -21.00
CA ALA A 249 9.37 6.95 -20.44
C ALA A 249 8.86 7.37 -19.05
N GLY A 250 7.55 7.36 -18.85
CA GLY A 250 6.92 7.67 -17.56
C GLY A 250 7.33 6.72 -16.42
N ASN A 251 7.77 5.48 -16.71
CA ASN A 251 8.24 4.56 -15.68
C ASN A 251 9.55 5.02 -15.02
N ARG A 252 10.28 5.93 -15.66
CA ARG A 252 11.52 6.50 -15.09
C ARG A 252 11.28 7.65 -14.12
N ILE A 253 10.09 8.22 -14.10
CA ILE A 253 9.75 9.39 -13.30
C ILE A 253 9.48 8.97 -11.86
N VAL A 254 10.15 9.60 -10.92
CA VAL A 254 9.81 9.51 -9.49
C VAL A 254 8.66 10.49 -9.24
N GLU A 255 7.46 9.97 -9.15
CA GLU A 255 6.23 10.76 -8.98
C GLU A 255 5.90 11.03 -7.52
N GLU A 256 6.20 10.07 -6.65
CA GLU A 256 5.78 10.08 -5.26
C GLU A 256 6.94 9.90 -4.29
N PHE A 257 6.90 10.68 -3.21
CA PHE A 257 7.69 10.51 -2.00
C PHE A 257 6.73 10.17 -0.87
N GLY A 258 6.76 8.92 -0.44
CA GLY A 258 5.91 8.44 0.63
C GLY A 258 6.71 8.02 1.86
N ILE A 259 6.12 8.16 3.02
CA ILE A 259 6.66 7.71 4.28
C ILE A 259 5.64 6.77 4.91
N GLY A 260 5.98 5.49 4.99
CA GLY A 260 5.22 4.54 5.78
C GLY A 260 5.34 4.88 7.26
N THR A 261 4.22 4.87 7.98
CA THR A 261 4.16 5.34 9.36
C THR A 261 3.55 4.35 10.35
N ASN A 262 3.15 3.14 9.91
CA ASN A 262 2.62 2.09 10.77
C ASN A 262 3.76 1.27 11.37
N LEU A 263 4.00 1.41 12.68
CA LEU A 263 5.15 0.81 13.37
C LEU A 263 5.11 -0.72 13.45
N ASN A 264 3.97 -1.32 13.19
CA ASN A 264 3.79 -2.76 13.27
C ASN A 264 3.97 -3.47 11.92
N VAL A 265 3.94 -2.73 10.81
CA VAL A 265 4.09 -3.32 9.47
C VAL A 265 5.54 -3.70 9.18
N ARG A 266 5.72 -4.90 8.66
CA ARG A 266 6.98 -5.45 8.20
C ARG A 266 6.95 -5.70 6.69
N LEU A 267 8.13 -5.83 6.09
CA LEU A 267 8.26 -6.24 4.69
C LEU A 267 8.27 -7.77 4.59
N HIS A 268 7.40 -8.29 3.75
CA HIS A 268 7.24 -9.73 3.50
C HIS A 268 7.53 -10.10 2.03
N GLY A 269 7.63 -9.09 1.16
CA GLY A 269 7.86 -9.30 -0.27
C GLY A 269 6.70 -10.03 -0.95
N ARG A 270 5.47 -9.75 -0.52
CA ARG A 270 4.26 -10.42 -0.98
C ARG A 270 3.45 -9.59 -1.99
N ASN A 271 3.95 -8.41 -2.36
CA ASN A 271 3.19 -7.44 -3.14
C ASN A 271 1.84 -7.06 -2.49
N ALA A 272 1.82 -7.04 -1.19
CA ALA A 272 0.65 -6.69 -0.41
C ALA A 272 0.59 -5.18 -0.18
N SER A 273 -0.56 -4.56 -0.46
CA SER A 273 -0.70 -3.11 -0.40
C SER A 273 -0.40 -2.51 0.98
N PHE A 274 -0.42 -3.30 2.06
CA PHE A 274 -0.05 -2.82 3.39
C PHE A 274 1.47 -2.62 3.56
N GLU A 275 2.32 -3.25 2.73
CA GLU A 275 3.78 -3.21 2.91
C GLU A 275 4.36 -1.79 2.69
N GLU A 276 3.71 -0.92 1.91
CA GLU A 276 4.12 0.49 1.77
C GLU A 276 3.91 1.31 3.04
N ARG A 277 3.14 0.79 4.02
CA ARG A 277 2.97 1.38 5.35
C ARG A 277 4.12 1.07 6.31
N HIS A 278 5.08 0.23 5.88
CA HIS A 278 6.31 -0.04 6.63
C HIS A 278 7.06 1.24 6.99
N PRO A 279 7.51 1.41 8.27
CA PRO A 279 8.15 2.65 8.70
C PRO A 279 9.39 2.99 7.87
N GLY A 280 9.38 4.13 7.21
CA GLY A 280 10.48 4.59 6.37
C GLY A 280 10.03 5.09 5.01
N LEU A 281 10.99 5.26 4.10
CA LEU A 281 10.77 5.79 2.76
C LEU A 281 10.17 4.73 1.84
N HIS A 282 9.23 5.16 1.01
CA HIS A 282 9.01 4.55 -0.30
C HIS A 282 9.01 5.62 -1.40
N LEU A 283 9.43 5.22 -2.60
CA LEU A 283 9.40 6.06 -3.80
C LEU A 283 8.49 5.43 -4.83
N GLY A 284 7.46 6.16 -5.25
CA GLY A 284 6.60 5.75 -6.36
C GLY A 284 7.19 6.17 -7.71
N LEU A 285 7.47 5.18 -8.56
CA LEU A 285 7.89 5.39 -9.94
C LEU A 285 6.72 5.23 -10.89
N GLY A 286 6.58 6.10 -11.85
CA GLY A 286 5.57 5.97 -12.91
C GLY A 286 4.13 6.14 -12.44
N GLY A 287 3.19 5.80 -13.30
CA GLY A 287 1.74 5.88 -13.03
C GLY A 287 1.11 7.22 -13.41
N GLY A 288 1.88 8.31 -13.54
CA GLY A 288 1.37 9.62 -13.91
C GLY A 288 1.10 9.78 -15.42
N GLU A 289 1.83 9.07 -16.27
CA GLU A 289 1.66 9.13 -17.72
C GLU A 289 0.88 7.92 -18.26
N ARG A 290 0.16 8.15 -19.38
CA ARG A 290 -0.57 7.06 -20.06
C ARG A 290 0.40 5.97 -20.54
N GLY A 291 0.16 4.74 -20.12
CA GLY A 291 0.98 3.58 -20.46
C GLY A 291 2.13 3.32 -19.50
N SER A 292 2.38 4.21 -18.53
CA SER A 292 3.29 3.92 -17.42
C SER A 292 2.62 3.00 -16.40
N HIS A 293 3.45 2.27 -15.65
CA HIS A 293 3.02 1.38 -14.59
C HIS A 293 3.60 1.88 -13.26
N HIS A 294 2.74 2.07 -12.28
CA HIS A 294 3.18 2.46 -10.94
C HIS A 294 3.97 1.33 -10.28
N LEU A 295 5.10 1.69 -9.69
CA LEU A 295 5.99 0.81 -8.95
C LEU A 295 6.54 1.52 -7.73
N ASP A 296 6.23 1.02 -6.54
CA ASP A 296 6.81 1.52 -5.30
C ASP A 296 8.08 0.75 -4.96
N LEU A 297 9.11 1.50 -4.61
CA LEU A 297 10.34 1.04 -4.01
C LEU A 297 10.23 1.26 -2.50
N VAL A 298 9.85 0.25 -1.74
CA VAL A 298 9.70 0.35 -0.28
C VAL A 298 11.01 -0.02 0.38
N PHE A 299 11.70 0.97 0.93
CA PHE A 299 13.02 0.78 1.56
C PHE A 299 12.90 0.06 2.90
N SER A 300 13.77 -0.92 3.15
CA SER A 300 13.84 -1.65 4.41
C SER A 300 14.52 -0.86 5.52
N SER A 301 15.31 0.16 5.17
CA SER A 301 16.07 1.00 6.10
C SER A 301 16.41 2.33 5.45
N GLY A 302 16.88 3.27 6.28
CA GLY A 302 17.36 4.57 5.83
C GLY A 302 16.99 5.66 6.82
N LYS A 303 17.45 6.87 6.51
CA LYS A 303 17.25 8.06 7.33
C LYS A 303 16.62 9.16 6.49
N ILE A 304 15.53 9.73 6.99
CA ILE A 304 14.80 10.84 6.35
C ILE A 304 15.04 12.11 7.14
N LEU A 305 15.39 13.19 6.43
CA LEU A 305 15.51 14.52 7.01
C LEU A 305 14.67 15.51 6.20
N PHE A 306 14.06 16.45 6.90
CA PHE A 306 13.51 17.67 6.35
C PHE A 306 14.39 18.85 6.77
N ASP A 307 15.05 19.49 5.79
CA ASP A 307 16.21 20.34 6.03
C ASP A 307 17.26 19.63 6.90
N ASP A 308 17.55 20.13 8.11
CA ASP A 308 18.48 19.50 9.06
C ASP A 308 17.77 18.69 10.18
N THR A 309 16.43 18.61 10.11
CA THR A 309 15.63 17.91 11.12
C THR A 309 15.46 16.44 10.75
N VAL A 310 15.92 15.54 11.60
CA VAL A 310 15.71 14.11 11.45
C VAL A 310 14.24 13.78 11.71
N ILE A 311 13.58 13.21 10.71
CA ILE A 311 12.20 12.73 10.78
C ILE A 311 12.16 11.27 11.16
N PHE A 312 12.98 10.47 10.48
CA PHE A 312 13.08 9.03 10.70
C PHE A 312 14.54 8.58 10.66
N ASP A 313 14.92 7.70 11.59
CA ASP A 313 16.23 7.03 11.64
C ASP A 313 16.06 5.73 12.44
N GLY A 314 15.45 4.72 11.78
CA GLY A 314 14.99 3.48 12.42
C GLY A 314 13.82 3.69 13.41
N ALA A 315 13.54 4.93 13.78
CA ALA A 315 12.36 5.35 14.56
C ALA A 315 12.01 6.80 14.21
N PHE A 316 10.73 7.18 14.38
CA PHE A 316 10.31 8.57 14.21
C PHE A 316 10.83 9.46 15.33
N ARG A 317 11.26 10.68 14.98
CA ARG A 317 11.88 11.68 15.87
C ARG A 317 11.02 12.95 16.03
N VAL A 318 9.83 12.95 15.48
CA VAL A 318 8.85 14.05 15.47
C VAL A 318 7.56 13.68 16.18
#